data_a7462887ec2ddbdd893f45e5a7960af5
#
_entry.id   a7462887ec2ddbdd893f45e5a7960af5
#
_cell.length_a   1.000
_cell.length_b   1.000
_cell.length_c   1.000
_cell.angle_alpha   90.00
_cell.angle_beta   90.00
_cell.angle_gamma   90.00
#
_symmetry.space_group_name_H-M   'P 1'
#
loop_
_entity.id
_entity.type
_entity.pdbx_description
1 polymer ?
#
loop_
_entity_poly.entity_id
_entity_poly.type
_entity_poly.pdbx_seq_one_letter_code
_entity_poly.pdbx_strand_id
1 'polypeptide(L)'
;DKLFHYYGSDKADIFRSTKEKGHGFSKFYSNKLNHLRDKYINILEIGSYSGASAAAFKKYFKNSKIYCFDINISNFKYSSKDLNVFGLDISDKKKLNKTLKEIGVKQEYFDLVIDDGSHNLSDMIFSLKYLFKYLTKKGIYIIEDFKHPNYYQYNRNIDHILIDELIGNLKDKKFFESNILDKNDQDYFFDNITKIETFKGNLKDSDILFIEKN
;
A
#
# COMPACT_ATOMS: atom_id res chain seq x y z
N ASP A 1 13.28 -7.16 9.26
CA ASP A 1 12.63 -7.32 10.57
C ASP A 1 13.16 -6.33 11.61
N LYS A 2 14.48 -6.30 11.87
CA LYS A 2 15.12 -5.44 12.90
C LYS A 2 14.70 -3.97 12.84
N LEU A 3 14.53 -3.37 11.64
CA LEU A 3 14.13 -1.97 11.51
C LEU A 3 12.67 -1.76 11.92
N PHE A 4 11.77 -2.59 11.45
CA PHE A 4 10.35 -2.50 11.86
C PHE A 4 10.22 -2.66 13.38
N HIS A 5 10.89 -3.66 13.97
CA HIS A 5 10.92 -3.82 15.42
C HIS A 5 11.49 -2.59 16.13
N TYR A 6 12.63 -2.06 15.66
CA TYR A 6 13.29 -0.90 16.26
C TYR A 6 12.40 0.34 16.30
N TYR A 7 11.72 0.64 15.17
CA TYR A 7 10.82 1.79 15.08
C TYR A 7 9.43 1.52 15.68
N GLY A 8 9.12 0.28 16.05
CA GLY A 8 7.85 -0.09 16.68
C GLY A 8 6.71 -0.26 15.69
N SER A 9 7.00 -0.74 14.47
CA SER A 9 6.00 -1.14 13.50
C SER A 9 5.59 -2.60 13.73
N ASP A 10 4.30 -2.87 13.64
CA ASP A 10 3.67 -4.20 13.70
C ASP A 10 3.99 -5.11 12.51
N LYS A 11 4.59 -4.54 11.44
CA LYS A 11 5.11 -5.30 10.30
C LYS A 11 6.28 -6.23 10.66
N ALA A 12 6.88 -6.06 11.85
CA ALA A 12 7.87 -6.96 12.41
C ALA A 12 7.27 -8.32 12.82
N ASP A 13 8.13 -9.30 13.10
CA ASP A 13 7.70 -10.59 13.65
C ASP A 13 7.17 -10.45 15.09
N ILE A 14 7.77 -9.54 15.85
CA ILE A 14 7.37 -9.20 17.21
C ILE A 14 7.14 -7.68 17.29
N PHE A 15 5.99 -7.29 17.75
CA PHE A 15 5.65 -5.90 17.96
C PHE A 15 6.31 -5.37 19.25
N ARG A 16 7.12 -4.34 19.11
CA ARG A 16 8.01 -3.87 20.18
C ARG A 16 7.27 -3.41 21.44
N SER A 17 6.14 -2.72 21.27
CA SER A 17 5.40 -2.10 22.39
C SER A 17 4.70 -3.12 23.29
N THR A 18 4.06 -4.12 22.69
CA THR A 18 3.31 -5.14 23.41
C THR A 18 4.09 -6.42 23.62
N LYS A 19 5.18 -6.64 22.85
CA LYS A 19 5.94 -7.89 22.72
C LYS A 19 5.11 -9.06 22.18
N GLU A 20 3.96 -8.76 21.63
CA GLU A 20 3.10 -9.73 20.96
C GLU A 20 3.62 -10.02 19.54
N LYS A 21 3.06 -11.05 18.95
CA LYS A 21 3.34 -11.44 17.58
C LYS A 21 2.84 -10.35 16.63
N GLY A 22 3.73 -9.84 15.77
CA GLY A 22 3.37 -8.90 14.71
C GLY A 22 2.99 -9.60 13.41
N HIS A 23 2.69 -8.82 12.38
CA HIS A 23 2.26 -9.34 11.08
C HIS A 23 3.33 -10.16 10.36
N GLY A 24 4.63 -9.90 10.62
CA GLY A 24 5.74 -10.65 10.03
C GLY A 24 5.92 -10.40 8.54
N PHE A 25 5.60 -9.20 8.06
CA PHE A 25 5.71 -8.83 6.65
C PHE A 25 7.13 -8.54 6.20
N SER A 26 8.06 -8.34 7.14
CA SER A 26 9.44 -7.94 6.88
C SER A 26 10.19 -8.85 5.89
N LYS A 27 9.94 -10.17 5.97
CA LYS A 27 10.53 -11.17 5.06
C LYS A 27 10.08 -10.99 3.62
N PHE A 28 8.81 -10.65 3.40
CA PHE A 28 8.26 -10.42 2.06
C PHE A 28 8.80 -9.12 1.48
N TYR A 29 8.82 -8.04 2.28
CA TYR A 29 9.42 -6.78 1.90
C TYR A 29 10.89 -6.94 1.50
N SER A 30 11.71 -7.61 2.32
CA SER A 30 13.12 -7.77 2.00
C SER A 30 13.34 -8.63 0.75
N ASN A 31 12.57 -9.71 0.56
CA ASN A 31 12.68 -10.55 -0.62
C ASN A 31 12.28 -9.83 -1.91
N LYS A 32 11.21 -9.03 -1.87
CA LYS A 32 10.68 -8.36 -3.05
C LYS A 32 11.39 -7.05 -3.39
N LEU A 33 11.84 -6.30 -2.38
CA LEU A 33 12.29 -4.93 -2.55
C LEU A 33 13.79 -4.72 -2.36
N ASN A 34 14.57 -5.76 -2.04
CA ASN A 34 16.00 -5.60 -1.80
C ASN A 34 16.77 -4.98 -3.00
N HIS A 35 16.31 -5.23 -4.21
CA HIS A 35 16.88 -4.68 -5.44
C HIS A 35 16.72 -3.15 -5.57
N LEU A 36 15.84 -2.53 -4.76
CA LEU A 36 15.58 -1.09 -4.71
C LEU A 36 16.39 -0.38 -3.62
N ARG A 37 17.06 -1.13 -2.74
CA ARG A 37 17.64 -0.62 -1.48
C ARG A 37 18.55 0.59 -1.64
N ASP A 38 19.37 0.59 -2.67
CA ASP A 38 20.38 1.63 -2.90
C ASP A 38 20.00 2.58 -4.06
N LYS A 39 18.79 2.39 -4.65
CA LYS A 39 18.27 3.24 -5.72
C LYS A 39 17.60 4.50 -5.17
N TYR A 40 17.54 5.53 -6.02
CA TYR A 40 16.68 6.69 -5.75
C TYR A 40 15.24 6.31 -6.07
N ILE A 41 14.39 6.29 -5.06
CA ILE A 41 13.00 5.85 -5.19
C ILE A 41 12.04 6.79 -4.45
N ASN A 42 10.84 6.93 -5.01
CA ASN A 42 9.71 7.57 -4.38
C ASN A 42 8.74 6.52 -3.84
N ILE A 43 8.43 6.60 -2.57
CA ILE A 43 7.50 5.70 -1.87
C ILE A 43 6.29 6.50 -1.41
N LEU A 44 5.10 6.00 -1.68
CA LEU A 44 3.86 6.47 -1.08
C LEU A 44 3.36 5.42 -0.08
N GLU A 45 3.08 5.83 1.14
CA GLU A 45 2.43 5.01 2.16
C GLU A 45 1.09 5.64 2.55
N ILE A 46 0.03 4.85 2.46
CA ILE A 46 -1.33 5.18 2.91
C ILE A 46 -1.55 4.50 4.25
N GLY A 47 -2.09 5.21 5.25
CA GLY A 47 -2.25 4.68 6.60
C GLY A 47 -0.94 4.70 7.40
N SER A 48 -0.21 5.81 7.35
CA SER A 48 1.11 5.90 8.01
C SER A 48 1.05 5.99 9.54
N TYR A 49 -0.11 6.25 10.12
CA TYR A 49 -0.39 6.35 11.57
C TYR A 49 0.70 7.11 12.34
N SER A 50 1.52 6.39 13.13
CA SER A 50 2.62 6.99 13.91
C SER A 50 3.91 7.22 13.10
N GLY A 51 3.97 6.78 11.84
CA GLY A 51 5.13 6.88 10.96
C GLY A 51 6.23 5.85 11.22
N ALA A 52 5.96 4.82 12.03
CA ALA A 52 6.97 3.82 12.40
C ALA A 52 7.48 3.03 11.18
N SER A 53 6.56 2.60 10.31
CA SER A 53 6.87 1.94 9.04
C SER A 53 7.62 2.86 8.09
N ALA A 54 7.16 4.11 7.92
CA ALA A 54 7.83 5.12 7.08
C ALA A 54 9.28 5.37 7.54
N ALA A 55 9.52 5.48 8.85
CA ALA A 55 10.85 5.64 9.41
C ALA A 55 11.74 4.41 9.15
N ALA A 56 11.18 3.20 9.26
CA ALA A 56 11.89 1.96 8.95
C ALA A 56 12.24 1.87 7.46
N PHE A 57 11.30 2.20 6.57
CA PHE A 57 11.54 2.25 5.12
C PHE A 57 12.60 3.29 4.76
N LYS A 58 12.54 4.51 5.35
CA LYS A 58 13.56 5.53 5.11
C LYS A 58 14.97 5.07 5.52
N LYS A 59 15.06 4.31 6.61
CA LYS A 59 16.34 3.74 7.05
C LYS A 59 16.82 2.62 6.14
N TYR A 60 15.90 1.82 5.61
CA TYR A 60 16.22 0.71 4.70
C TYR A 60 16.60 1.20 3.31
N PHE A 61 15.78 2.09 2.72
CA PHE A 61 15.99 2.70 1.41
C PHE A 61 16.68 4.06 1.59
N LYS A 62 17.99 4.07 1.63
CA LYS A 62 18.78 5.26 2.00
C LYS A 62 18.51 6.49 1.12
N ASN A 63 18.27 6.25 -0.18
CA ASN A 63 18.04 7.28 -1.18
C ASN A 63 16.54 7.46 -1.53
N SER A 64 15.64 7.17 -0.59
CA SER A 64 14.20 7.30 -0.81
C SER A 64 13.67 8.67 -0.39
N LYS A 65 12.62 9.10 -1.08
CA LYS A 65 11.69 10.13 -0.63
C LYS A 65 10.35 9.45 -0.34
N ILE A 66 9.82 9.66 0.86
CA ILE A 66 8.60 8.99 1.32
C ILE A 66 7.49 10.02 1.51
N TYR A 67 6.34 9.72 0.97
CA TYR A 67 5.10 10.46 1.10
C TYR A 67 4.15 9.63 1.95
N CYS A 68 3.70 10.21 3.06
CA CYS A 68 2.86 9.56 4.05
C CYS A 68 1.47 10.20 3.99
N PHE A 69 0.46 9.42 3.66
CA PHE A 69 -0.93 9.83 3.67
C PHE A 69 -1.65 9.17 4.83
N ASP A 70 -2.30 9.97 5.66
CA ASP A 70 -3.10 9.49 6.76
C ASP A 70 -4.26 10.45 7.03
N ILE A 71 -5.40 9.91 7.43
CA ILE A 71 -6.56 10.73 7.78
C ILE A 71 -6.31 11.56 9.04
N ASN A 72 -5.44 11.07 9.94
CA ASN A 72 -5.08 11.72 11.20
C ASN A 72 -3.57 11.74 11.43
N ILE A 73 -2.91 12.80 11.01
CA ILE A 73 -1.46 13.01 11.15
C ILE A 73 -1.00 13.43 12.54
N SER A 74 -1.90 13.63 13.50
CA SER A 74 -1.52 14.07 14.86
C SER A 74 -0.69 13.02 15.62
N ASN A 75 -0.79 11.76 15.23
CA ASN A 75 -0.03 10.65 15.80
C ASN A 75 1.38 10.49 15.22
N PHE A 76 1.71 11.19 14.14
CA PHE A 76 2.98 11.03 13.44
C PHE A 76 4.15 11.54 14.27
N LYS A 77 5.16 10.71 14.54
CA LYS A 77 6.22 10.98 15.52
C LYS A 77 7.61 11.19 14.90
N TYR A 78 7.81 10.85 13.64
CA TYR A 78 9.12 10.85 13.01
C TYR A 78 9.30 12.05 12.08
N SER A 79 10.48 12.63 12.05
CA SER A 79 10.83 13.77 11.21
C SER A 79 12.09 13.48 10.41
N SER A 80 12.07 13.81 9.13
CA SER A 80 13.21 13.78 8.22
C SER A 80 12.89 14.69 7.04
N LYS A 81 13.93 15.26 6.42
CA LYS A 81 13.76 16.06 5.19
C LYS A 81 13.14 15.28 4.01
N ASP A 82 13.22 13.95 4.07
CA ASP A 82 12.72 13.05 3.02
C ASP A 82 11.40 12.35 3.41
N LEU A 83 10.82 12.69 4.56
CA LEU A 83 9.48 12.26 5.00
C LEU A 83 8.50 13.41 4.82
N ASN A 84 7.53 13.24 3.94
CA ASN A 84 6.51 14.26 3.63
C ASN A 84 5.15 13.74 4.07
N VAL A 85 4.53 14.41 5.05
CA VAL A 85 3.30 13.92 5.71
C VAL A 85 2.12 14.80 5.32
N PHE A 86 1.02 14.18 4.89
CA PHE A 86 -0.18 14.85 4.42
C PHE A 86 -1.42 14.26 5.12
N GLY A 87 -2.20 15.14 5.75
CA GLY A 87 -3.49 14.79 6.33
C GLY A 87 -4.56 14.70 5.25
N LEU A 88 -4.98 13.47 4.92
CA LEU A 88 -5.90 13.27 3.81
C LEU A 88 -6.68 11.96 3.99
N ASP A 89 -7.98 12.00 3.71
CA ASP A 89 -8.80 10.83 3.50
C ASP A 89 -8.59 10.33 2.07
N ILE A 90 -8.14 9.07 1.92
CA ILE A 90 -7.85 8.50 0.61
C ILE A 90 -9.08 8.40 -0.28
N SER A 91 -10.28 8.31 0.29
CA SER A 91 -11.55 8.26 -0.44
C SER A 91 -11.98 9.64 -0.99
N ASP A 92 -11.41 10.74 -0.48
CA ASP A 92 -11.65 12.09 -1.01
C ASP A 92 -10.83 12.33 -2.28
N LYS A 93 -11.42 12.01 -3.43
CA LYS A 93 -10.81 12.20 -4.76
C LYS A 93 -10.31 13.62 -5.00
N LYS A 94 -11.04 14.66 -4.53
CA LYS A 94 -10.67 16.06 -4.78
C LYS A 94 -9.41 16.41 -4.00
N LYS A 95 -9.38 16.03 -2.72
CA LYS A 95 -8.23 16.26 -1.85
C LYS A 95 -7.03 15.44 -2.30
N LEU A 96 -7.21 14.17 -2.67
CA LEU A 96 -6.17 13.33 -3.25
C LEU A 96 -5.52 13.99 -4.48
N ASN A 97 -6.32 14.39 -5.47
CA ASN A 97 -5.82 15.03 -6.68
C ASN A 97 -5.09 16.35 -6.38
N LYS A 98 -5.61 17.16 -5.44
CA LYS A 98 -4.95 18.39 -5.00
C LYS A 98 -3.58 18.08 -4.38
N THR A 99 -3.51 17.13 -3.45
CA THR A 99 -2.27 16.73 -2.78
C THR A 99 -1.24 16.18 -3.77
N LEU A 100 -1.65 15.31 -4.69
CA LEU A 100 -0.76 14.79 -5.74
C LEU A 100 -0.19 15.92 -6.61
N LYS A 101 -1.00 16.92 -6.95
CA LYS A 101 -0.55 18.11 -7.69
C LYS A 101 0.44 18.95 -6.87
N GLU A 102 0.19 19.17 -5.58
CA GLU A 102 1.09 19.89 -4.66
C GLU A 102 2.44 19.18 -4.52
N ILE A 103 2.46 17.87 -4.49
CA ILE A 103 3.68 17.04 -4.51
C ILE A 103 4.42 17.16 -5.85
N GLY A 104 3.72 17.52 -6.92
CA GLY A 104 4.25 17.54 -8.29
C GLY A 104 4.28 16.16 -8.93
N VAL A 105 3.37 15.26 -8.51
CA VAL A 105 3.25 13.90 -9.06
C VAL A 105 2.87 13.95 -10.54
N LYS A 106 3.65 13.24 -11.35
CA LYS A 106 3.42 13.00 -12.77
C LYS A 106 3.21 11.52 -13.02
N GLN A 107 2.99 11.12 -14.27
CA GLN A 107 3.04 9.72 -14.65
C GLN A 107 4.40 9.11 -14.27
N GLU A 108 4.40 7.84 -13.88
CA GLU A 108 5.63 7.11 -13.51
C GLU A 108 6.43 7.80 -12.39
N TYR A 109 5.77 8.15 -11.30
CA TYR A 109 6.37 8.91 -10.20
C TYR A 109 6.78 8.06 -9.01
N PHE A 110 5.94 7.09 -8.60
CA PHE A 110 6.19 6.25 -7.44
C PHE A 110 6.79 4.90 -7.86
N ASP A 111 7.85 4.50 -7.21
CA ASP A 111 8.42 3.15 -7.36
C ASP A 111 7.67 2.14 -6.49
N LEU A 112 7.16 2.60 -5.34
CA LEU A 112 6.35 1.82 -4.43
C LEU A 112 5.12 2.63 -3.99
N VAL A 113 3.97 1.98 -3.98
CA VAL A 113 2.77 2.43 -3.26
C VAL A 113 2.40 1.33 -2.27
N ILE A 114 2.25 1.69 -1.00
CA ILE A 114 1.91 0.78 0.09
C ILE A 114 0.58 1.25 0.67
N ASP A 115 -0.44 0.42 0.57
CA ASP A 115 -1.75 0.64 1.15
C ASP A 115 -1.88 -0.19 2.42
N ASP A 116 -1.81 0.49 3.55
CA ASP A 116 -2.00 0.00 4.91
C ASP A 116 -3.03 0.91 5.63
N GLY A 117 -4.09 1.25 4.89
CA GLY A 117 -5.07 2.25 5.30
C GLY A 117 -6.21 1.68 6.16
N SER A 118 -7.45 1.92 5.72
CA SER A 118 -8.66 1.54 6.48
C SER A 118 -8.99 0.05 6.40
N HIS A 119 -8.39 -0.69 5.47
CA HIS A 119 -8.74 -2.07 5.10
C HIS A 119 -10.21 -2.27 4.67
N ASN A 120 -10.92 -1.18 4.40
CA ASN A 120 -12.23 -1.24 3.76
C ASN A 120 -12.09 -1.63 2.29
N LEU A 121 -12.95 -2.51 1.81
CA LEU A 121 -12.90 -3.01 0.43
C LEU A 121 -12.97 -1.88 -0.59
N SER A 122 -13.91 -0.93 -0.41
CA SER A 122 -14.04 0.22 -1.29
C SER A 122 -12.80 1.11 -1.33
N ASP A 123 -12.18 1.37 -0.16
CA ASP A 123 -11.03 2.26 -0.09
C ASP A 123 -9.80 1.62 -0.74
N MET A 124 -9.58 0.31 -0.54
CA MET A 124 -8.50 -0.44 -1.20
C MET A 124 -8.67 -0.45 -2.73
N ILE A 125 -9.89 -0.69 -3.23
CA ILE A 125 -10.15 -0.67 -4.68
C ILE A 125 -10.03 0.76 -5.23
N PHE A 126 -10.50 1.75 -4.48
CA PHE A 126 -10.39 3.16 -4.87
C PHE A 126 -8.93 3.61 -4.93
N SER A 127 -8.14 3.34 -3.90
CA SER A 127 -6.72 3.71 -3.87
C SER A 127 -5.94 3.02 -4.98
N LEU A 128 -6.18 1.73 -5.22
CA LEU A 128 -5.58 1.00 -6.35
C LEU A 128 -5.93 1.67 -7.69
N LYS A 129 -7.23 1.95 -7.95
CA LYS A 129 -7.69 2.63 -9.17
C LYS A 129 -6.96 3.95 -9.44
N TYR A 130 -6.87 4.80 -8.40
CA TYR A 130 -6.35 6.15 -8.58
C TYR A 130 -4.84 6.27 -8.52
N LEU A 131 -4.16 5.36 -7.82
CA LEU A 131 -2.72 5.48 -7.58
C LEU A 131 -1.86 4.56 -8.45
N PHE A 132 -2.38 3.43 -8.90
CA PHE A 132 -1.62 2.48 -9.72
C PHE A 132 -1.06 3.12 -11.00
N LYS A 133 -1.77 4.04 -11.60
CA LYS A 133 -1.32 4.77 -12.80
C LYS A 133 -0.06 5.62 -12.59
N TYR A 134 0.21 6.03 -11.36
CA TYR A 134 1.38 6.82 -11.02
C TYR A 134 2.61 5.97 -10.65
N LEU A 135 2.48 4.64 -10.63
CA LEU A 135 3.65 3.77 -10.51
C LEU A 135 4.56 3.92 -11.72
N THR A 136 5.85 3.87 -11.47
CA THR A 136 6.89 3.71 -12.50
C THR A 136 6.74 2.35 -13.19
N LYS A 137 7.41 2.16 -14.32
CA LYS A 137 7.59 0.82 -14.91
C LYS A 137 8.31 -0.06 -13.93
N LYS A 138 7.82 -1.28 -13.71
CA LYS A 138 8.27 -2.22 -12.67
C LYS A 138 8.07 -1.72 -11.24
N GLY A 139 7.29 -0.63 -11.07
CA GLY A 139 6.84 -0.17 -9.76
C GLY A 139 5.87 -1.17 -9.14
N ILE A 140 5.80 -1.19 -7.83
CA ILE A 140 5.02 -2.19 -7.10
C ILE A 140 3.96 -1.49 -6.25
N TYR A 141 2.72 -1.95 -6.40
CA TYR A 141 1.60 -1.63 -5.50
C TYR A 141 1.47 -2.76 -4.47
N ILE A 142 1.45 -2.40 -3.20
CA ILE A 142 1.39 -3.35 -2.08
C ILE A 142 0.12 -3.04 -1.29
N ILE A 143 -0.67 -4.06 -0.95
CA ILE A 143 -1.79 -3.92 -0.01
C ILE A 143 -1.54 -4.85 1.16
N GLU A 144 -1.42 -4.26 2.35
CA GLU A 144 -1.34 -5.01 3.60
C GLU A 144 -2.74 -5.35 4.09
N ASP A 145 -2.85 -6.48 4.76
CA ASP A 145 -4.10 -7.00 5.32
C ASP A 145 -5.28 -7.00 4.32
N PHE A 146 -4.95 -7.24 3.02
CA PHE A 146 -5.89 -7.09 1.91
C PHE A 146 -7.12 -7.99 2.02
N LYS A 147 -7.04 -9.08 2.81
CA LYS A 147 -8.18 -9.98 3.08
C LYS A 147 -9.00 -9.57 4.30
N HIS A 148 -8.71 -8.44 4.92
CA HIS A 148 -9.44 -7.97 6.09
C HIS A 148 -10.98 -7.96 5.89
N PRO A 149 -11.52 -7.58 4.72
CA PRO A 149 -12.96 -7.70 4.43
C PRO A 149 -13.51 -9.13 4.46
N ASN A 150 -12.67 -10.14 4.28
CA ASN A 150 -13.09 -11.54 4.37
C ASN A 150 -13.20 -12.03 5.82
N TYR A 151 -12.41 -11.46 6.71
CA TYR A 151 -12.44 -11.78 8.14
C TYR A 151 -13.44 -10.92 8.92
N TYR A 152 -13.62 -9.66 8.50
CA TYR A 152 -14.42 -8.67 9.20
C TYR A 152 -15.46 -8.06 8.28
N GLN A 153 -16.72 -8.45 8.51
CA GLN A 153 -17.83 -8.09 7.64
C GLN A 153 -18.08 -6.56 7.53
N TYR A 154 -17.77 -5.80 8.57
CA TYR A 154 -17.91 -4.33 8.57
C TYR A 154 -16.98 -3.64 7.57
N ASN A 155 -15.93 -4.32 7.08
CA ASN A 155 -15.05 -3.81 6.05
C ASN A 155 -15.49 -4.17 4.61
N ARG A 156 -16.59 -4.92 4.45
CA ARG A 156 -17.23 -5.22 3.17
C ARG A 156 -18.24 -4.14 2.84
N ASN A 157 -17.81 -2.96 2.51
CA ASN A 157 -18.76 -1.86 2.49
C ASN A 157 -19.55 -1.67 1.19
N ILE A 158 -18.99 -1.69 0.00
CA ILE A 158 -19.75 -1.15 -1.15
C ILE A 158 -19.60 -1.94 -2.45
N ASP A 159 -18.55 -2.71 -2.66
CA ASP A 159 -18.37 -3.39 -3.95
C ASP A 159 -19.05 -4.77 -3.98
N HIS A 160 -19.51 -5.17 -5.17
CA HIS A 160 -20.12 -6.48 -5.40
C HIS A 160 -19.10 -7.60 -5.33
N ILE A 161 -17.84 -7.32 -5.68
CA ILE A 161 -16.77 -8.30 -5.75
C ILE A 161 -15.96 -8.33 -4.46
N LEU A 162 -15.63 -9.53 -4.00
CA LEU A 162 -14.66 -9.70 -2.90
C LEU A 162 -13.23 -9.54 -3.41
N ILE A 163 -12.33 -9.13 -2.51
CA ILE A 163 -10.94 -8.84 -2.88
C ILE A 163 -10.21 -10.04 -3.50
N ASP A 164 -10.47 -11.26 -3.03
CA ASP A 164 -9.86 -12.47 -3.62
C ASP A 164 -10.33 -12.72 -5.05
N GLU A 165 -11.63 -12.52 -5.30
CA GLU A 165 -12.22 -12.66 -6.63
C GLU A 165 -11.70 -11.57 -7.57
N LEU A 166 -11.62 -10.32 -7.11
CA LEU A 166 -11.01 -9.23 -7.85
C LEU A 166 -9.59 -9.58 -8.29
N ILE A 167 -8.75 -10.04 -7.36
CA ILE A 167 -7.38 -10.44 -7.64
C ILE A 167 -7.32 -11.60 -8.62
N GLY A 168 -8.20 -12.59 -8.48
CA GLY A 168 -8.32 -13.72 -9.41
C GLY A 168 -8.65 -13.24 -10.82
N ASN A 169 -9.66 -12.37 -10.95
CA ASN A 169 -10.06 -11.81 -12.24
C ASN A 169 -8.99 -10.92 -12.88
N LEU A 170 -8.27 -10.11 -12.09
CA LEU A 170 -7.14 -9.34 -12.59
C LEU A 170 -6.01 -10.24 -13.12
N LYS A 171 -5.70 -11.36 -12.44
CA LYS A 171 -4.72 -12.35 -12.90
C LYS A 171 -5.14 -13.02 -14.21
N ASP A 172 -6.41 -13.40 -14.29
CA ASP A 172 -6.97 -14.12 -15.43
C ASP A 172 -7.41 -13.20 -16.58
N LYS A 173 -7.30 -11.88 -16.39
CA LYS A 173 -7.78 -10.84 -17.31
C LYS A 173 -9.26 -11.00 -17.67
N LYS A 174 -10.08 -11.30 -16.66
CA LYS A 174 -11.53 -11.47 -16.79
C LYS A 174 -12.26 -10.25 -16.26
N PHE A 175 -13.23 -9.76 -17.03
CA PHE A 175 -14.11 -8.67 -16.59
C PHE A 175 -15.03 -9.13 -15.45
N PHE A 176 -15.34 -8.19 -14.57
CA PHE A 176 -16.19 -8.41 -13.41
C PHE A 176 -17.04 -7.17 -13.12
N GLU A 177 -18.12 -7.36 -12.37
CA GLU A 177 -18.95 -6.25 -11.89
C GLU A 177 -18.29 -5.55 -10.71
N SER A 178 -18.23 -4.22 -10.75
CA SER A 178 -17.70 -3.38 -9.68
C SER A 178 -18.36 -2.01 -9.71
N ASN A 179 -18.67 -1.48 -8.53
CA ASN A 179 -19.19 -0.11 -8.39
C ASN A 179 -18.08 0.95 -8.54
N ILE A 180 -16.82 0.54 -8.49
CA ILE A 180 -15.65 1.43 -8.46
C ILE A 180 -14.83 1.32 -9.74
N LEU A 181 -14.62 0.11 -10.26
CA LEU A 181 -13.82 -0.14 -11.46
C LEU A 181 -14.72 -0.33 -12.67
N ASP A 182 -14.77 0.67 -13.53
CA ASP A 182 -15.44 0.50 -14.82
C ASP A 182 -14.61 -0.37 -15.80
N LYS A 183 -15.17 -0.64 -16.98
CA LYS A 183 -14.51 -1.48 -17.98
C LYS A 183 -13.15 -0.92 -18.43
N ASN A 184 -13.03 0.41 -18.56
CA ASN A 184 -11.77 1.03 -18.99
C ASN A 184 -10.70 0.91 -17.89
N ASP A 185 -11.09 1.00 -16.60
CA ASP A 185 -10.18 0.76 -15.48
C ASP A 185 -9.65 -0.68 -15.49
N GLN A 186 -10.54 -1.66 -15.76
CA GLN A 186 -10.18 -3.08 -15.82
C GLN A 186 -9.27 -3.36 -17.01
N ASP A 187 -9.60 -2.84 -18.20
CA ASP A 187 -8.72 -2.93 -19.38
C ASP A 187 -7.33 -2.34 -19.07
N TYR A 188 -7.29 -1.17 -18.42
CA TYR A 188 -6.03 -0.56 -18.01
C TYR A 188 -5.19 -1.47 -17.10
N PHE A 189 -5.82 -2.13 -16.11
CA PHE A 189 -5.13 -3.09 -15.26
C PHE A 189 -4.66 -4.31 -16.03
N PHE A 190 -5.50 -4.88 -16.93
CA PHE A 190 -5.12 -6.03 -17.74
C PHE A 190 -3.90 -5.77 -18.62
N ASP A 191 -3.75 -4.54 -19.11
CA ASP A 191 -2.62 -4.16 -19.97
C ASP A 191 -1.36 -3.81 -19.17
N ASN A 192 -1.52 -3.36 -17.92
CA ASN A 192 -0.43 -2.78 -17.15
C ASN A 192 0.02 -3.62 -15.95
N ILE A 193 -0.67 -4.70 -15.60
CA ILE A 193 -0.23 -5.62 -14.54
C ILE A 193 0.59 -6.75 -15.18
N THR A 194 1.82 -6.92 -14.69
CA THR A 194 2.69 -8.03 -15.11
C THR A 194 2.65 -9.19 -14.14
N LYS A 195 2.50 -8.91 -12.85
CA LYS A 195 2.57 -9.94 -11.81
C LYS A 195 1.72 -9.57 -10.61
N ILE A 196 1.05 -10.58 -10.06
CA ILE A 196 0.33 -10.48 -8.79
C ILE A 196 0.77 -11.65 -7.91
N GLU A 197 1.24 -11.35 -6.70
CA GLU A 197 1.65 -12.35 -5.71
C GLU A 197 1.04 -12.03 -4.35
N THR A 198 0.61 -13.06 -3.66
CA THR A 198 0.02 -12.96 -2.32
C THR A 198 0.79 -13.81 -1.34
N PHE A 199 0.95 -13.34 -0.12
CA PHE A 199 1.65 -14.06 0.93
C PHE A 199 0.85 -13.97 2.23
N LYS A 200 1.06 -14.96 3.09
CA LYS A 200 0.49 -15.04 4.43
C LYS A 200 1.54 -14.68 5.47
N GLY A 201 1.22 -13.68 6.29
CA GLY A 201 2.03 -13.31 7.45
C GLY A 201 1.77 -14.20 8.67
N ASN A 202 2.06 -13.65 9.83
CA ASN A 202 2.08 -14.42 11.07
C ASN A 202 0.71 -14.49 11.77
N LEU A 203 -0.19 -13.53 11.53
CA LEU A 203 -1.51 -13.47 12.17
C LEU A 203 -2.59 -14.01 11.25
N LYS A 204 -3.80 -14.23 11.80
CA LYS A 204 -4.94 -14.79 11.05
C LYS A 204 -5.32 -13.90 9.86
N ASP A 205 -5.28 -12.61 10.02
CA ASP A 205 -5.65 -11.58 9.04
C ASP A 205 -4.46 -10.92 8.34
N SER A 206 -3.23 -11.36 8.62
CA SER A 206 -1.99 -10.87 7.99
C SER A 206 -1.82 -11.46 6.59
N ASP A 207 -2.50 -10.89 5.62
CA ASP A 207 -2.37 -11.25 4.21
C ASP A 207 -1.81 -10.04 3.43
N ILE A 208 -0.73 -10.22 2.69
CA ILE A 208 -0.09 -9.14 1.93
C ILE A 208 -0.09 -9.45 0.43
N LEU A 209 -0.40 -8.45 -0.37
CA LEU A 209 -0.50 -8.50 -1.82
C LEU A 209 0.55 -7.60 -2.47
N PHE A 210 1.19 -8.09 -3.51
CA PHE A 210 2.11 -7.35 -4.37
C PHE A 210 1.61 -7.38 -5.81
N ILE A 211 1.43 -6.21 -6.43
CA ILE A 211 1.03 -6.03 -7.82
C ILE A 211 2.15 -5.26 -8.53
N GLU A 212 2.80 -5.89 -9.50
CA GLU A 212 3.87 -5.30 -10.29
C GLU A 212 3.32 -4.70 -11.59
N LYS A 213 3.70 -3.46 -11.87
CA LYS A 213 3.35 -2.76 -13.11
C LYS A 213 4.32 -3.09 -14.24
N ASN A 214 3.82 -3.08 -15.47
CA ASN A 214 4.61 -3.26 -16.71
C ASN A 214 5.61 -2.13 -16.93
#